data_e0aa235197348dd4b0f16dc6e908a2a2
#
_entry.id   e0aa235197348dd4b0f16dc6e908a2a2
#
_cell.length_a   1.000
_cell.length_b   1.000
_cell.length_c   1.000
_cell.angle_alpha   90.00
_cell.angle_beta   90.00
_cell.angle_gamma   90.00
#
_symmetry.space_group_name_H-M   'P 1'
#
loop_
_entity.id
_entity.type
_entity.pdbx_description
1 polymer ?
#
loop_
_entity_poly.entity_id
_entity_poly.type
_entity_poly.pdbx_seq_one_letter_code
_entity_poly.pdbx_strand_id
1 'polypeptide(L)'
;MLTVEFDRLKLSYREIFLSTANEIRAVVESVRPQGFEGDIFQVYEIGSTGFNWQQTVLSALDVRYCGYKKSGLREIQSYRKNCDCISCGVCCKFAVSEFSFEELNEKARNGDNFATQFLSVFVPYEDMLEVEKVYPEYVQMLKDSGENGYYFYHCPKVTEDNRCSDYENRPQICRDFPDNPIAFLPKNCGFKDWKLKSESVSLKLNAEAEIINFYKEKIKELY
;
A
#
# COMPACT_ATOMS: atom_id res chain seq x y z
N MET A 1 7.89 -20.65 -1.64
CA MET A 1 6.57 -20.21 -1.11
C MET A 1 6.30 -18.74 -1.39
N LEU A 2 7.28 -17.83 -1.28
CA LEU A 2 7.17 -16.41 -1.69
C LEU A 2 7.02 -16.22 -3.19
N THR A 3 7.77 -16.95 -4.00
CA THR A 3 7.58 -16.95 -5.45
C THR A 3 6.13 -17.24 -5.83
N VAL A 4 5.48 -18.16 -5.14
CA VAL A 4 4.07 -18.49 -5.37
C VAL A 4 3.12 -17.36 -4.87
N GLU A 5 3.44 -16.72 -3.76
CA GLU A 5 2.64 -15.60 -3.23
C GLU A 5 2.89 -14.30 -4.03
N PHE A 6 4.11 -14.06 -4.48
CA PHE A 6 4.46 -12.95 -5.38
C PHE A 6 3.89 -13.15 -6.79
N ASP A 7 3.94 -14.36 -7.32
CA ASP A 7 3.31 -14.69 -8.61
C ASP A 7 1.78 -14.60 -8.51
N ARG A 8 1.21 -14.98 -7.36
CA ARG A 8 -0.22 -14.83 -7.07
C ARG A 8 -0.64 -13.36 -6.96
N LEU A 9 0.19 -12.51 -6.35
CA LEU A 9 -0.01 -11.06 -6.32
C LEU A 9 0.11 -10.42 -7.70
N LYS A 10 1.07 -10.84 -8.53
CA LYS A 10 1.20 -10.38 -9.92
C LYS A 10 0.01 -10.80 -10.79
N LEU A 11 -0.46 -12.03 -10.65
CA LEU A 11 -1.66 -12.51 -11.34
C LEU A 11 -2.89 -11.76 -10.87
N SER A 12 -3.03 -11.54 -9.57
CA SER A 12 -4.11 -10.75 -8.96
C SER A 12 -4.07 -9.29 -9.45
N TYR A 13 -2.90 -8.66 -9.53
CA TYR A 13 -2.76 -7.30 -10.07
C TYR A 13 -3.17 -7.23 -11.54
N ARG A 14 -2.76 -8.21 -12.35
CA ARG A 14 -3.15 -8.27 -13.77
C ARG A 14 -4.67 -8.35 -13.95
N GLU A 15 -5.33 -9.17 -13.17
CA GLU A 15 -6.80 -9.28 -13.21
C GLU A 15 -7.48 -7.99 -12.79
N ILE A 16 -7.01 -7.37 -11.71
CA ILE A 16 -7.49 -6.06 -11.23
C ILE A 16 -7.28 -5.00 -12.32
N PHE A 17 -6.10 -4.96 -12.94
CA PHE A 17 -5.79 -4.01 -14.00
C PHE A 17 -6.70 -4.18 -15.21
N LEU A 18 -6.91 -5.40 -15.70
CA LEU A 18 -7.78 -5.68 -16.85
C LEU A 18 -9.25 -5.34 -16.55
N SER A 19 -9.73 -5.69 -15.35
CA SER A 19 -11.07 -5.33 -14.91
C SER A 19 -11.25 -3.81 -14.84
N THR A 20 -10.28 -3.12 -14.25
CA THR A 20 -10.28 -1.66 -14.13
C THR A 20 -10.20 -0.97 -15.48
N ALA A 21 -9.41 -1.50 -16.43
CA ALA A 21 -9.34 -0.99 -17.79
C ALA A 21 -10.69 -1.08 -18.52
N ASN A 22 -11.42 -2.17 -18.33
CA ASN A 22 -12.76 -2.32 -18.89
C ASN A 22 -13.77 -1.34 -18.27
N GLU A 23 -13.71 -1.16 -16.94
CA GLU A 23 -14.55 -0.17 -16.24
C GLU A 23 -14.25 1.26 -16.74
N ILE A 24 -12.98 1.62 -16.91
CA ILE A 24 -12.58 2.95 -17.43
C ILE A 24 -13.04 3.12 -18.87
N ARG A 25 -12.88 2.10 -19.71
CA ARG A 25 -13.39 2.13 -21.10
C ARG A 25 -14.91 2.37 -21.11
N ALA A 26 -15.68 1.74 -20.24
CA ALA A 26 -17.09 1.98 -20.13
C ALA A 26 -17.41 3.44 -19.74
N VAL A 27 -16.62 4.08 -18.89
CA VAL A 27 -16.76 5.52 -18.57
C VAL A 27 -16.48 6.37 -19.80
N VAL A 28 -15.41 6.09 -20.54
CA VAL A 28 -15.07 6.81 -21.79
C VAL A 28 -16.23 6.76 -22.79
N GLU A 29 -16.79 5.57 -22.99
CA GLU A 29 -17.92 5.39 -23.90
C GLU A 29 -19.23 6.04 -23.40
N SER A 30 -19.47 6.03 -22.08
CA SER A 30 -20.69 6.62 -21.51
C SER A 30 -20.82 8.13 -21.72
N VAL A 31 -19.70 8.82 -21.93
CA VAL A 31 -19.67 10.27 -22.19
C VAL A 31 -19.41 10.61 -23.67
N ARG A 32 -19.46 9.60 -24.55
CA ARG A 32 -19.35 9.79 -26.01
C ARG A 32 -20.55 10.60 -26.52
N PRO A 33 -20.34 11.65 -27.32
CA PRO A 33 -21.44 12.39 -27.94
C PRO A 33 -22.28 11.48 -28.87
N GLN A 34 -23.60 11.68 -28.86
CA GLN A 34 -24.51 10.90 -29.67
C GLN A 34 -24.18 11.03 -31.17
N GLY A 35 -24.07 9.91 -31.87
CA GLY A 35 -23.76 9.86 -33.29
C GLY A 35 -22.29 10.17 -33.65
N PHE A 36 -21.41 10.34 -32.67
CA PHE A 36 -19.99 10.54 -32.92
C PHE A 36 -19.23 9.20 -32.98
N GLU A 37 -18.60 8.90 -34.11
CA GLU A 37 -17.88 7.64 -34.35
C GLU A 37 -16.35 7.77 -34.28
N GLY A 38 -15.83 8.94 -33.89
CA GLY A 38 -14.40 9.19 -33.79
C GLY A 38 -13.69 8.39 -32.72
N ASP A 39 -12.38 8.26 -32.82
CA ASP A 39 -11.50 7.64 -31.82
C ASP A 39 -11.00 8.71 -30.84
N ILE A 40 -10.94 8.38 -29.54
CA ILE A 40 -10.49 9.31 -28.49
C ILE A 40 -9.02 9.69 -28.64
N PHE A 41 -8.22 8.91 -29.33
CA PHE A 41 -6.79 9.15 -29.57
C PHE A 41 -6.52 9.75 -30.95
N GLN A 42 -7.50 10.40 -31.56
CA GLN A 42 -7.31 11.19 -32.78
C GLN A 42 -7.18 12.67 -32.50
N VAL A 43 -6.51 13.39 -33.40
CA VAL A 43 -6.42 14.86 -33.36
C VAL A 43 -7.75 15.47 -33.83
N TYR A 44 -8.27 16.41 -33.05
CA TYR A 44 -9.47 17.19 -33.40
C TYR A 44 -9.20 18.66 -33.24
N GLU A 45 -9.90 19.48 -34.06
CA GLU A 45 -9.84 20.92 -33.89
C GLU A 45 -10.37 21.34 -32.52
N ILE A 46 -9.74 22.35 -31.92
CA ILE A 46 -10.15 22.91 -30.63
C ILE A 46 -11.58 23.44 -30.75
N GLY A 47 -12.45 23.00 -29.84
CA GLY A 47 -13.87 23.35 -29.81
C GLY A 47 -14.77 22.46 -30.69
N SER A 48 -14.22 21.50 -31.46
CA SER A 48 -15.00 20.49 -32.16
C SER A 48 -15.61 19.45 -31.20
N THR A 49 -16.56 18.67 -31.71
CA THR A 49 -17.20 17.58 -30.94
C THR A 49 -16.19 16.59 -30.41
N GLY A 50 -15.18 16.24 -31.19
CA GLY A 50 -14.13 15.29 -30.77
C GLY A 50 -13.25 15.84 -29.65
N PHE A 51 -12.81 17.09 -29.74
CA PHE A 51 -12.05 17.75 -28.68
C PHE A 51 -12.87 17.87 -27.39
N ASN A 52 -14.11 18.31 -27.48
CA ASN A 52 -14.99 18.45 -26.33
C ASN A 52 -15.26 17.10 -25.66
N TRP A 53 -15.40 16.01 -26.43
CA TRP A 53 -15.50 14.67 -25.88
C TRP A 53 -14.25 14.28 -25.11
N GLN A 54 -13.04 14.50 -25.65
CA GLN A 54 -11.77 14.24 -24.96
C GLN A 54 -11.70 14.98 -23.62
N GLN A 55 -12.05 16.26 -23.58
CA GLN A 55 -12.05 17.04 -22.33
C GLN A 55 -13.08 16.51 -21.32
N THR A 56 -14.25 16.10 -21.79
CA THR A 56 -15.29 15.50 -20.96
C THR A 56 -14.83 14.18 -20.38
N VAL A 57 -14.16 13.34 -21.17
CA VAL A 57 -13.55 12.09 -20.70
C VAL A 57 -12.55 12.34 -19.59
N LEU A 58 -11.58 13.24 -19.80
CA LEU A 58 -10.57 13.56 -18.79
C LEU A 58 -11.21 13.99 -17.47
N SER A 59 -12.22 14.85 -17.54
CA SER A 59 -12.97 15.30 -16.35
C SER A 59 -13.72 14.15 -15.68
N ALA A 60 -14.38 13.28 -16.43
CA ALA A 60 -15.11 12.12 -15.91
C ALA A 60 -14.18 11.13 -15.22
N LEU A 61 -13.01 10.90 -15.79
CA LEU A 61 -11.99 10.01 -15.19
C LEU A 61 -11.43 10.58 -13.89
N ASP A 62 -11.20 11.89 -13.80
CA ASP A 62 -10.77 12.54 -12.55
C ASP A 62 -11.83 12.43 -11.45
N VAL A 63 -13.08 12.69 -11.79
CA VAL A 63 -14.22 12.55 -10.85
C VAL A 63 -14.33 11.11 -10.35
N ARG A 64 -14.22 10.12 -11.25
CA ARG A 64 -14.23 8.71 -10.89
C ARG A 64 -13.10 8.37 -9.91
N TYR A 65 -11.86 8.74 -10.24
CA TYR A 65 -10.69 8.45 -9.40
C TYR A 65 -10.83 9.05 -7.99
N CYS A 66 -11.21 10.33 -7.92
CA CYS A 66 -11.43 11.01 -6.64
C CYS A 66 -12.55 10.35 -5.83
N GLY A 67 -13.63 9.95 -6.47
CA GLY A 67 -14.75 9.24 -5.86
C GLY A 67 -14.33 7.90 -5.29
N TYR A 68 -13.64 7.07 -6.07
CA TYR A 68 -13.14 5.77 -5.65
C TYR A 68 -12.12 5.87 -4.51
N LYS A 69 -11.15 6.80 -4.62
CA LYS A 69 -10.16 7.06 -3.56
C LYS A 69 -10.86 7.41 -2.24
N LYS A 70 -11.83 8.31 -2.28
CA LYS A 70 -12.57 8.74 -1.08
C LYS A 70 -13.40 7.59 -0.46
N SER A 71 -14.09 6.80 -1.27
CA SER A 71 -14.89 5.67 -0.79
C SER A 71 -14.02 4.55 -0.25
N GLY A 72 -12.93 4.18 -0.94
CA GLY A 72 -11.99 3.16 -0.52
C GLY A 72 -11.32 3.49 0.82
N LEU A 73 -10.85 4.72 0.99
CA LEU A 73 -10.25 5.16 2.25
C LEU A 73 -11.26 5.10 3.42
N ARG A 74 -12.51 5.51 3.20
CA ARG A 74 -13.57 5.41 4.21
C ARG A 74 -13.87 3.95 4.58
N GLU A 75 -13.93 3.08 3.60
CA GLU A 75 -14.18 1.67 3.80
C GLU A 75 -13.07 1.02 4.63
N ILE A 76 -11.79 1.26 4.28
CA ILE A 76 -10.62 0.79 5.02
C ILE A 76 -10.66 1.28 6.47
N GLN A 77 -10.92 2.57 6.69
CA GLN A 77 -10.99 3.15 8.03
C GLN A 77 -12.14 2.57 8.85
N SER A 78 -13.30 2.37 8.22
CA SER A 78 -14.46 1.74 8.89
C SER A 78 -14.17 0.29 9.28
N TYR A 79 -13.54 -0.46 8.39
CA TYR A 79 -13.16 -1.84 8.65
C TYR A 79 -12.15 -1.95 9.79
N ARG A 80 -11.13 -1.06 9.83
CA ARG A 80 -10.12 -1.02 10.88
C ARG A 80 -10.70 -0.87 12.29
N LYS A 81 -11.78 -0.09 12.43
CA LYS A 81 -12.42 0.13 13.74
C LYS A 81 -12.99 -1.14 14.37
N ASN A 82 -13.20 -2.18 13.55
CA ASN A 82 -13.72 -3.46 13.98
C ASN A 82 -12.62 -4.52 14.16
N CYS A 83 -11.34 -4.13 14.05
CA CYS A 83 -10.20 -5.00 14.21
C CYS A 83 -9.52 -4.75 15.56
N ASP A 84 -9.28 -5.81 16.30
CA ASP A 84 -8.62 -5.76 17.60
C ASP A 84 -7.29 -6.50 17.60
N CYS A 85 -6.35 -5.98 18.38
CA CYS A 85 -5.08 -6.65 18.61
C CYS A 85 -5.30 -7.88 19.53
N ILE A 86 -4.90 -9.06 19.05
CA ILE A 86 -4.97 -10.31 19.82
C ILE A 86 -3.75 -10.53 20.72
N SER A 87 -2.89 -9.53 20.87
CA SER A 87 -1.68 -9.58 21.72
C SER A 87 -0.73 -10.74 21.39
N CYS A 88 -0.55 -11.04 20.09
CA CYS A 88 0.40 -12.09 19.67
C CYS A 88 1.88 -11.67 19.83
N GLY A 89 2.16 -10.39 20.07
CA GLY A 89 3.50 -9.85 20.31
C GLY A 89 4.40 -9.73 19.08
N VAL A 90 4.03 -10.30 17.94
CA VAL A 90 4.92 -10.35 16.74
C VAL A 90 5.35 -8.96 16.31
N CYS A 91 4.44 -8.00 16.20
CA CYS A 91 4.78 -6.63 15.78
C CYS A 91 5.70 -5.89 16.77
N CYS A 92 5.75 -6.31 18.02
CA CYS A 92 6.65 -5.76 19.03
C CYS A 92 8.02 -6.46 19.04
N LYS A 93 8.03 -7.75 18.72
CA LYS A 93 9.22 -8.60 18.71
C LYS A 93 9.91 -8.64 17.35
N PHE A 94 9.26 -8.16 16.29
CA PHE A 94 9.75 -8.27 14.94
C PHE A 94 9.37 -7.03 14.12
N ALA A 95 10.23 -6.04 14.19
CA ALA A 95 10.17 -4.88 13.32
C ALA A 95 11.34 -4.93 12.32
N VAL A 96 11.09 -4.47 11.10
CA VAL A 96 12.06 -4.52 9.99
C VAL A 96 12.26 -3.11 9.45
N SER A 97 13.51 -2.77 9.12
CA SER A 97 13.87 -1.54 8.43
C SER A 97 14.89 -1.82 7.34
N GLU A 98 14.85 -1.06 6.25
CA GLU A 98 15.90 -1.00 5.22
C GLU A 98 17.13 -0.23 5.72
N PHE A 99 17.02 0.50 6.83
CA PHE A 99 18.06 1.33 7.40
C PHE A 99 18.65 0.67 8.64
N SER A 100 19.98 0.72 8.76
CA SER A 100 20.71 0.36 9.96
C SER A 100 20.36 1.29 11.13
N PHE A 101 20.75 0.91 12.34
CA PHE A 101 20.56 1.74 13.53
C PHE A 101 21.27 3.09 13.42
N GLU A 102 22.48 3.11 12.84
CA GLU A 102 23.28 4.30 12.58
C GLU A 102 22.60 5.24 11.58
N GLU A 103 22.10 4.70 10.47
CA GLU A 103 21.38 5.47 9.45
C GLU A 103 20.06 6.04 9.99
N LEU A 104 19.32 5.26 10.79
CA LEU A 104 18.10 5.76 11.45
C LEU A 104 18.41 6.90 12.43
N ASN A 105 19.51 6.81 13.20
CA ASN A 105 19.94 7.88 14.08
C ASN A 105 20.35 9.16 13.31
N GLU A 106 21.01 9.00 12.16
CA GLU A 106 21.35 10.14 11.31
C GLU A 106 20.07 10.80 10.72
N LYS A 107 19.14 10.00 10.21
CA LYS A 107 17.85 10.49 9.70
C LYS A 107 17.07 11.22 10.79
N ALA A 108 17.00 10.68 12.00
CA ALA A 108 16.30 11.31 13.11
C ALA A 108 16.94 12.65 13.51
N ARG A 109 18.27 12.74 13.53
CA ARG A 109 19.00 14.02 13.76
C ARG A 109 18.73 15.05 12.69
N ASN A 110 18.47 14.61 11.45
CA ASN A 110 18.10 15.46 10.32
C ASN A 110 16.60 15.79 10.26
N GLY A 111 15.83 15.43 11.29
CA GLY A 111 14.41 15.77 11.42
C GLY A 111 13.43 14.78 10.76
N ASP A 112 13.89 13.59 10.38
CA ASP A 112 13.00 12.55 9.88
C ASP A 112 12.08 12.06 11.02
N ASN A 113 10.78 12.30 10.84
CA ASN A 113 9.78 11.98 11.85
C ASN A 113 9.58 10.46 12.00
N PHE A 114 9.69 9.68 10.91
CA PHE A 114 9.57 8.24 10.99
C PHE A 114 10.73 7.64 11.78
N ALA A 115 11.97 8.02 11.45
CA ALA A 115 13.16 7.54 12.15
C ALA A 115 13.11 7.91 13.64
N THR A 116 12.68 9.14 13.97
CA THR A 116 12.51 9.59 15.35
C THR A 116 11.52 8.73 16.12
N GLN A 117 10.35 8.47 15.54
CA GLN A 117 9.33 7.64 16.17
C GLN A 117 9.76 6.17 16.25
N PHE A 118 10.42 5.65 15.21
CA PHE A 118 10.91 4.27 15.17
C PHE A 118 11.92 4.02 16.28
N LEU A 119 12.93 4.87 16.40
CA LEU A 119 13.98 4.77 17.43
C LEU A 119 13.44 5.00 18.86
N SER A 120 12.32 5.69 19.03
CA SER A 120 11.68 5.84 20.35
C SER A 120 11.03 4.54 20.85
N VAL A 121 10.85 3.56 19.97
CA VAL A 121 10.16 2.29 20.27
C VAL A 121 11.08 1.10 20.15
N PHE A 122 11.92 1.05 19.12
CA PHE A 122 12.61 -0.15 18.70
C PHE A 122 14.12 -0.05 18.90
N VAL A 123 14.70 -1.14 19.37
CA VAL A 123 16.15 -1.35 19.47
C VAL A 123 16.57 -2.48 18.55
N PRO A 124 17.79 -2.45 17.98
CA PRO A 124 18.26 -3.49 17.07
C PRO A 124 18.45 -4.82 17.82
N TYR A 125 18.27 -5.91 17.11
CA TYR A 125 18.73 -7.22 17.55
C TYR A 125 20.27 -7.30 17.38
N GLU A 126 20.93 -7.88 18.37
CA GLU A 126 22.37 -8.11 18.31
C GLU A 126 22.72 -9.40 17.53
N ASP A 127 21.82 -10.39 17.54
CA ASP A 127 22.02 -11.69 16.92
C ASP A 127 20.80 -12.12 16.08
N MET A 128 21.08 -12.51 14.83
CA MET A 128 20.07 -13.07 13.92
C MET A 128 19.42 -14.36 14.43
N LEU A 129 20.10 -15.13 15.28
CA LEU A 129 19.52 -16.32 15.88
C LEU A 129 18.34 -16.00 16.82
N GLU A 130 18.32 -14.82 17.42
CA GLU A 130 17.18 -14.35 18.21
C GLU A 130 16.00 -13.98 17.31
N VAL A 131 16.27 -13.33 16.20
CA VAL A 131 15.27 -12.97 15.18
C VAL A 131 14.59 -14.23 14.63
N GLU A 132 15.37 -15.25 14.30
CA GLU A 132 14.87 -16.52 13.76
C GLU A 132 13.93 -17.23 14.74
N LYS A 133 14.18 -17.13 16.05
CA LYS A 133 13.28 -17.70 17.08
C LYS A 133 11.91 -17.01 17.11
N VAL A 134 11.86 -15.71 16.79
CA VAL A 134 10.60 -14.95 16.84
C VAL A 134 9.74 -15.22 15.61
N TYR A 135 10.34 -15.25 14.42
CA TYR A 135 9.61 -15.41 13.17
C TYR A 135 10.41 -16.17 12.11
N PRO A 136 10.62 -17.48 12.31
CA PRO A 136 11.48 -18.30 11.44
C PRO A 136 10.99 -18.33 10.00
N GLU A 137 9.68 -18.36 9.76
CA GLU A 137 9.09 -18.40 8.42
C GLU A 137 9.43 -17.14 7.61
N TYR A 138 9.44 -15.97 8.24
CA TYR A 138 9.77 -14.72 7.57
C TYR A 138 11.28 -14.60 7.28
N VAL A 139 12.11 -14.99 8.23
CA VAL A 139 13.57 -14.99 8.05
C VAL A 139 13.98 -15.95 6.94
N GLN A 140 13.39 -17.15 6.91
CA GLN A 140 13.63 -18.10 5.82
C GLN A 140 13.20 -17.54 4.48
N MET A 141 12.08 -16.84 4.45
CA MET A 141 11.55 -16.18 3.29
C MET A 141 12.53 -15.15 2.71
N LEU A 142 13.11 -14.29 3.55
CA LEU A 142 14.12 -13.31 3.13
C LEU A 142 15.38 -13.99 2.60
N LYS A 143 15.83 -15.08 3.25
CA LYS A 143 16.95 -15.88 2.77
C LYS A 143 16.70 -16.48 1.38
N ASP A 144 15.50 -17.00 1.15
CA ASP A 144 15.11 -17.64 -0.11
C ASP A 144 14.95 -16.61 -1.25
N SER A 145 14.53 -15.38 -0.93
CA SER A 145 14.40 -14.30 -1.92
C SER A 145 15.74 -13.69 -2.34
N GLY A 146 16.81 -13.98 -1.62
CA GLY A 146 18.12 -13.37 -1.83
C GLY A 146 18.15 -11.87 -1.48
N GLU A 147 17.12 -11.36 -0.84
CA GLU A 147 17.05 -9.98 -0.39
C GLU A 147 17.93 -9.79 0.85
N ASN A 148 19.06 -9.15 0.65
CA ASN A 148 19.99 -8.72 1.69
C ASN A 148 19.80 -7.22 1.93
N GLY A 149 19.98 -6.77 3.18
CA GLY A 149 19.94 -5.35 3.52
C GLY A 149 18.79 -4.94 4.43
N TYR A 150 18.11 -5.91 5.06
CA TYR A 150 17.14 -5.62 6.11
C TYR A 150 17.78 -5.73 7.50
N TYR A 151 17.40 -4.80 8.38
CA TYR A 151 17.78 -4.75 9.77
C TYR A 151 16.57 -5.07 10.64
N PHE A 152 16.78 -5.84 11.70
CA PHE A 152 15.73 -6.34 12.55
C PHE A 152 15.79 -5.68 13.92
N TYR A 153 14.62 -5.36 14.45
CA TYR A 153 14.45 -4.60 15.66
C TYR A 153 13.35 -5.21 16.54
N HIS A 154 13.40 -4.94 17.83
CA HIS A 154 12.36 -5.31 18.77
C HIS A 154 12.03 -4.18 19.73
N CYS A 155 10.85 -4.21 20.32
CA CYS A 155 10.46 -3.27 21.36
C CYS A 155 10.83 -3.85 22.74
N PRO A 156 11.67 -3.17 23.55
CA PRO A 156 12.04 -3.67 24.88
C PRO A 156 10.89 -3.62 25.89
N LYS A 157 9.76 -2.98 25.55
CA LYS A 157 8.56 -2.90 26.40
C LYS A 157 7.62 -4.09 26.25
N VAL A 158 7.93 -5.06 25.38
CA VAL A 158 7.11 -6.27 25.24
C VAL A 158 7.43 -7.24 26.38
N THR A 159 6.38 -7.70 27.06
CA THR A 159 6.47 -8.63 28.17
C THR A 159 6.51 -10.09 27.67
N GLU A 160 6.83 -11.04 28.56
CA GLU A 160 6.87 -12.47 28.23
C GLU A 160 5.51 -13.00 27.74
N ASP A 161 4.40 -12.44 28.25
CA ASP A 161 3.03 -12.75 27.82
C ASP A 161 2.57 -11.96 26.60
N ASN A 162 3.52 -11.38 25.84
CA ASN A 162 3.30 -10.64 24.58
C ASN A 162 2.48 -9.34 24.73
N ARG A 163 2.41 -8.77 25.91
CA ARG A 163 1.73 -7.49 26.14
C ARG A 163 2.72 -6.34 26.12
N CYS A 164 2.20 -5.15 25.95
CA CYS A 164 2.98 -3.93 26.09
C CYS A 164 2.94 -3.49 27.57
N SER A 165 4.09 -3.35 28.23
CA SER A 165 4.18 -2.84 29.60
C SER A 165 3.77 -1.36 29.73
N ASP A 166 3.65 -0.65 28.60
CA ASP A 166 3.33 0.80 28.54
C ASP A 166 2.23 1.06 27.50
N TYR A 167 1.17 0.26 27.54
CA TYR A 167 0.13 0.24 26.51
C TYR A 167 -0.55 1.59 26.30
N GLU A 168 -0.85 2.31 27.39
CA GLU A 168 -1.56 3.60 27.34
C GLU A 168 -0.70 4.71 26.72
N ASN A 169 0.63 4.65 26.90
CA ASN A 169 1.56 5.66 26.43
C ASN A 169 2.23 5.26 25.09
N ARG A 170 1.64 4.34 24.34
CA ARG A 170 2.21 3.94 23.04
C ARG A 170 2.35 5.13 22.10
N PRO A 171 3.53 5.31 21.47
CA PRO A 171 3.72 6.32 20.42
C PRO A 171 2.80 6.09 19.22
N GLN A 172 2.67 7.11 18.37
CA GLN A 172 1.78 7.08 17.21
C GLN A 172 2.11 5.91 16.27
N ILE A 173 3.39 5.63 16.02
CA ILE A 173 3.82 4.50 15.18
C ILE A 173 3.26 3.14 15.66
N CYS A 174 3.12 2.95 16.98
CA CYS A 174 2.53 1.73 17.53
C CYS A 174 1.00 1.71 17.41
N ARG A 175 0.36 2.90 17.47
CA ARG A 175 -1.10 3.04 17.34
C ARG A 175 -1.56 2.87 15.91
N ASP A 176 -0.75 3.33 14.95
CA ASP A 176 -1.03 3.22 13.53
C ASP A 176 -0.71 1.84 12.95
N PHE A 177 0.14 1.07 13.64
CA PHE A 177 0.43 -0.30 13.17
C PHE A 177 -0.87 -1.12 13.03
N PRO A 178 -1.05 -1.89 11.95
CA PRO A 178 -0.11 -2.25 10.89
C PRO A 178 -0.27 -1.41 9.60
N ASP A 179 -0.53 -0.12 9.69
CA ASP A 179 -0.68 0.79 8.55
C ASP A 179 0.66 1.08 7.84
N ASN A 180 1.45 0.05 7.68
CA ASN A 180 2.74 0.07 7.01
C ASN A 180 2.72 -0.91 5.84
N PRO A 181 3.07 -0.50 4.61
CA PRO A 181 3.04 -1.38 3.43
C PRO A 181 3.93 -2.62 3.58
N ILE A 182 5.04 -2.51 4.31
CA ILE A 182 5.96 -3.64 4.56
C ILE A 182 5.62 -4.44 5.83
N ALA A 183 4.54 -4.10 6.55
CA ALA A 183 4.14 -4.83 7.73
C ALA A 183 3.70 -6.26 7.37
N PHE A 184 4.50 -7.23 7.76
CA PHE A 184 4.14 -8.64 7.64
C PHE A 184 3.34 -9.08 8.87
N LEU A 185 2.13 -9.56 8.63
CA LEU A 185 1.24 -9.97 9.71
C LEU A 185 1.14 -11.50 9.78
N PRO A 186 1.24 -12.10 10.99
CA PRO A 186 1.04 -13.53 11.16
C PRO A 186 -0.41 -13.92 10.80
N LYS A 187 -0.60 -15.20 10.43
CA LYS A 187 -1.89 -15.72 9.94
C LYS A 187 -3.06 -15.48 10.88
N ASN A 188 -2.80 -15.43 12.17
CA ASN A 188 -3.80 -15.23 13.24
C ASN A 188 -3.87 -13.77 13.74
N CYS A 189 -3.21 -12.82 13.09
CA CYS A 189 -3.29 -11.40 13.49
C CYS A 189 -4.71 -10.86 13.33
N GLY A 190 -5.24 -10.19 14.34
CA GLY A 190 -6.58 -9.58 14.30
C GLY A 190 -6.73 -8.46 13.26
N PHE A 191 -5.63 -7.93 12.75
CA PHE A 191 -5.62 -6.92 11.67
C PHE A 191 -5.37 -7.51 10.28
N LYS A 192 -5.24 -8.84 10.13
CA LYS A 192 -4.86 -9.45 8.86
C LYS A 192 -5.86 -9.16 7.75
N ASP A 193 -7.14 -9.34 8.01
CA ASP A 193 -8.20 -9.12 7.00
C ASP A 193 -8.29 -7.65 6.60
N TRP A 194 -8.11 -6.73 7.56
CA TRP A 194 -8.00 -5.30 7.28
C TRP A 194 -6.81 -5.01 6.35
N LYS A 195 -5.66 -5.61 6.61
CA LYS A 195 -4.46 -5.44 5.79
C LYS A 195 -4.69 -5.91 4.36
N LEU A 196 -5.25 -7.11 4.18
CA LEU A 196 -5.59 -7.65 2.85
C LEU A 196 -6.56 -6.75 2.09
N LYS A 197 -7.58 -6.21 2.78
CA LYS A 197 -8.53 -5.28 2.19
C LYS A 197 -7.86 -3.95 1.79
N SER A 198 -7.00 -3.42 2.64
CA SER A 198 -6.21 -2.21 2.36
C SER A 198 -5.33 -2.40 1.13
N GLU A 199 -4.65 -3.53 1.01
CA GLU A 199 -3.83 -3.88 -0.15
C GLU A 199 -4.66 -3.99 -1.44
N SER A 200 -5.81 -4.65 -1.38
CA SER A 200 -6.71 -4.77 -2.52
C SER A 200 -7.20 -3.40 -3.03
N VAL A 201 -7.58 -2.49 -2.13
CA VAL A 201 -7.98 -1.12 -2.50
C VAL A 201 -6.81 -0.34 -3.08
N SER A 202 -5.61 -0.48 -2.52
CA SER A 202 -4.39 0.17 -3.02
C SER A 202 -4.02 -0.31 -4.42
N LEU A 203 -4.07 -1.62 -4.68
CA LEU A 203 -3.81 -2.19 -6.01
C LEU A 203 -4.80 -1.65 -7.06
N LYS A 204 -6.09 -1.56 -6.71
CA LYS A 204 -7.08 -1.00 -7.63
C LYS A 204 -6.87 0.50 -7.87
N LEU A 205 -6.53 1.28 -6.85
CA LEU A 205 -6.18 2.70 -7.00
C LEU A 205 -4.97 2.91 -7.89
N ASN A 206 -3.94 2.09 -7.75
CA ASN A 206 -2.76 2.13 -8.60
C ASN A 206 -3.13 1.82 -10.05
N ALA A 207 -3.90 0.76 -10.30
CA ALA A 207 -4.37 0.42 -11.63
C ALA A 207 -5.20 1.54 -12.26
N GLU A 208 -6.13 2.16 -11.50
CA GLU A 208 -6.89 3.31 -11.99
C GLU A 208 -5.99 4.50 -12.33
N ALA A 209 -5.02 4.82 -11.45
CA ALA A 209 -4.09 5.92 -11.69
C ALA A 209 -3.24 5.70 -12.95
N GLU A 210 -2.69 4.51 -13.15
CA GLU A 210 -1.90 4.16 -14.34
C GLU A 210 -2.71 4.30 -15.63
N ILE A 211 -3.93 3.76 -15.66
CA ILE A 211 -4.77 3.80 -16.85
C ILE A 211 -5.24 5.23 -17.15
N ILE A 212 -5.64 5.99 -16.11
CA ILE A 212 -6.05 7.39 -16.29
C ILE A 212 -4.89 8.25 -16.78
N ASN A 213 -3.69 8.05 -16.23
CA ASN A 213 -2.50 8.75 -16.69
C ASN A 213 -2.18 8.42 -18.16
N PHE A 214 -2.32 7.17 -18.57
CA PHE A 214 -2.19 6.79 -19.97
C PHE A 214 -3.15 7.59 -20.89
N TYR A 215 -4.43 7.69 -20.53
CA TYR A 215 -5.38 8.52 -21.29
C TYR A 215 -4.97 10.00 -21.34
N LYS A 216 -4.56 10.54 -20.19
CA LYS A 216 -4.12 11.96 -20.09
C LYS A 216 -2.91 12.25 -20.98
N GLU A 217 -1.90 11.40 -20.91
CA GLU A 217 -0.67 11.56 -21.70
C GLU A 217 -0.97 11.42 -23.19
N LYS A 218 -1.71 10.38 -23.60
CA LYS A 218 -2.06 10.17 -25.00
C LYS A 218 -2.90 11.29 -25.59
N ILE A 219 -3.87 11.83 -24.87
CA ILE A 219 -4.65 12.98 -25.33
C ILE A 219 -3.78 14.25 -25.37
N LYS A 220 -2.87 14.44 -24.39
CA LYS A 220 -1.95 15.60 -24.39
C LYS A 220 -0.94 15.55 -25.54
N GLU A 221 -0.45 14.39 -25.93
CA GLU A 221 0.47 14.21 -27.06
C GLU A 221 -0.13 14.63 -28.42
N LEU A 222 -1.47 14.75 -28.51
CA LEU A 222 -2.17 15.14 -29.73
C LEU A 222 -2.15 16.65 -29.98
N TYR A 223 -1.87 17.46 -28.95
CA TYR A 223 -1.94 18.92 -28.94
C TYR A 223 -0.68 19.56 -28.37
#